data_4b5c89d1bee28f23bcc82d70f79dd91b
#
_entry.id   4b5c89d1bee28f23bcc82d70f79dd91b
#
_cell.length_a   1.000
_cell.length_b   1.000
_cell.length_c   1.000
_cell.angle_alpha   90.00
_cell.angle_beta   90.00
_cell.angle_gamma   90.00
#
_symmetry.space_group_name_H-M   'P 1'
#
loop_
_entity.id
_entity.type
_entity.pdbx_description
1 polymer ?
#
loop_
_entity_poly.entity_id
_entity_poly.type
_entity_poly.pdbx_seq_one_letter_code
_entity_poly.pdbx_strand_id
1 'polypeptide(L)'
;KAALESAVRYLAAELGPKGIRVHAISPGPLATRAASGIPEFDELLHKAQETAPARSLVSIDDVGMATAFLAHDAARLITGETLYIDGGYHIID
;
A
#
# COMPACT_ATOMS: atom_id res chain seq x y z
N LYS A 1 -8.69 -9.35 -3.06
CA LYS A 1 -7.95 -8.59 -2.04
C LYS A 1 -7.84 -9.33 -0.72
N ALA A 2 -8.94 -9.86 -0.21
CA ALA A 2 -8.91 -10.65 1.01
C ALA A 2 -8.03 -11.90 0.86
N ALA A 3 -8.06 -12.52 -0.32
CA ALA A 3 -7.23 -13.68 -0.61
C ALA A 3 -5.75 -13.33 -0.61
N LEU A 4 -5.39 -12.16 -1.15
CA LEU A 4 -4.00 -11.71 -1.13
C LEU A 4 -3.54 -11.44 0.30
N GLU A 5 -4.35 -10.78 1.10
CA GLU A 5 -4.00 -10.49 2.50
C GLU A 5 -3.85 -11.79 3.30
N SER A 6 -4.72 -12.76 3.05
CA SER A 6 -4.60 -14.07 3.69
C SER A 6 -3.32 -14.78 3.28
N ALA A 7 -2.97 -14.75 1.98
CA ALA A 7 -1.73 -15.34 1.49
C ALA A 7 -0.50 -14.71 2.14
N VAL A 8 -0.51 -13.40 2.35
CA VAL A 8 0.58 -12.70 3.02
C VAL A 8 0.76 -13.24 4.44
N ARG A 9 -0.32 -13.39 5.18
CA ARG A 9 -0.24 -13.90 6.56
C ARG A 9 0.29 -15.33 6.61
N TYR A 10 -0.20 -16.20 5.74
CA TYR A 10 0.26 -17.58 5.68
C TYR A 10 1.73 -17.68 5.31
N LEU A 11 2.14 -16.93 4.29
CA LEU A 11 3.55 -16.93 3.86
C LEU A 11 4.46 -16.34 4.93
N ALA A 12 4.02 -15.29 5.61
CA ALA A 12 4.81 -14.70 6.69
C ALA A 12 5.02 -15.72 7.82
N ALA A 13 4.00 -16.47 8.17
CA ALA A 13 4.08 -17.48 9.20
C ALA A 13 5.01 -18.61 8.79
N GLU A 14 4.92 -19.05 7.54
CA GLU A 14 5.73 -20.15 7.05
C GLU A 14 7.20 -19.77 6.87
N LEU A 15 7.46 -18.58 6.35
CA LEU A 15 8.82 -18.16 6.01
C LEU A 15 9.52 -17.37 7.11
N GLY A 16 8.78 -16.96 8.14
CA GLY A 16 9.36 -16.23 9.26
C GLY A 16 10.52 -16.93 9.94
N PRO A 17 10.43 -18.23 10.24
CA PRO A 17 11.55 -18.95 10.85
C PRO A 17 12.82 -18.96 9.99
N LYS A 18 12.70 -18.69 8.69
CA LYS A 18 13.83 -18.58 7.79
C LYS A 18 14.36 -17.16 7.67
N GLY A 19 13.83 -16.23 8.46
CA GLY A 19 14.24 -14.83 8.41
C GLY A 19 13.66 -14.05 7.25
N ILE A 20 12.60 -14.54 6.63
CA ILE A 20 11.96 -13.88 5.50
C ILE A 20 10.69 -13.20 5.98
N ARG A 21 10.55 -11.92 5.66
CA ARG A 21 9.37 -11.13 5.98
C ARG A 21 8.53 -10.94 4.73
N VAL A 22 7.21 -10.98 4.89
CA VAL A 22 6.27 -10.90 3.77
C VAL A 22 5.23 -9.85 4.07
N HIS A 23 5.03 -8.93 3.13
CA HIS A 23 4.07 -7.84 3.27
C HIS A 23 3.28 -7.63 1.99
N ALA A 24 2.12 -7.00 2.13
CA ALA A 24 1.41 -6.43 1.00
C ALA A 24 1.46 -4.92 1.12
N ILE A 25 1.65 -4.26 -0.01
CA ILE A 25 1.59 -2.79 -0.10
C ILE A 25 0.29 -2.44 -0.81
N SER A 26 -0.50 -1.60 -0.18
CA SER A 26 -1.79 -1.17 -0.73
C SER A 26 -1.82 0.35 -0.87
N PRO A 27 -1.33 0.88 -1.99
CA PRO A 27 -1.36 2.32 -2.20
C PRO A 27 -2.75 2.79 -2.60
N GLY A 28 -3.04 4.05 -2.37
CA GLY A 28 -4.21 4.67 -2.95
C GLY A 28 -4.04 4.86 -4.46
N PRO A 29 -5.03 5.51 -5.11
CA PRO A 29 -4.92 5.75 -6.53
C PRO A 29 -3.66 6.54 -6.87
N LEU A 30 -2.88 6.02 -7.80
CA LEU A 30 -1.62 6.63 -8.24
C LEU A 30 -1.78 7.17 -9.66
N ALA A 31 -1.33 8.38 -9.88
CA ALA A 31 -1.28 8.95 -11.23
C ALA A 31 -0.08 8.35 -11.96
N THR A 32 -0.27 7.22 -12.61
CA THR A 32 0.78 6.55 -13.38
C THR A 32 0.58 6.78 -14.86
N ARG A 33 1.64 6.53 -15.65
CA ARG A 33 1.53 6.62 -17.09
C ARG A 33 0.48 5.66 -17.65
N ALA A 34 0.39 4.48 -17.08
CA ALA A 34 -0.57 3.47 -17.54
C ALA A 34 -2.02 3.87 -17.29
N ALA A 35 -2.26 4.62 -16.23
CA ALA A 35 -3.60 5.08 -15.87
C ALA A 35 -3.96 6.42 -16.51
N SER A 36 -2.98 7.18 -16.99
CA SER A 36 -3.24 8.48 -17.60
C SER A 36 -4.07 8.32 -18.87
N GLY A 37 -5.04 9.22 -19.07
CA GLY A 37 -5.91 9.13 -20.21
C GLY A 37 -7.18 8.31 -20.00
N ILE A 38 -7.37 7.72 -18.83
CA ILE A 38 -8.61 7.04 -18.46
C ILE A 38 -9.48 8.07 -17.72
N PRO A 39 -10.62 8.52 -18.33
CA PRO A 39 -11.43 9.58 -17.72
C PRO A 39 -11.94 9.25 -16.32
N GLU A 40 -12.35 8.01 -16.10
CA GLU A 40 -12.85 7.57 -14.79
C GLU A 40 -11.77 7.61 -13.73
N PHE A 41 -10.52 7.48 -14.15
CA PHE A 41 -9.40 7.50 -13.23
C PHE A 41 -9.15 8.90 -12.67
N ASP A 42 -9.31 9.93 -13.50
CA ASP A 42 -9.17 11.33 -13.05
C ASP A 42 -10.21 11.66 -11.99
N GLU A 43 -11.44 11.18 -12.16
CA GLU A 43 -12.50 11.36 -11.16
C GLU A 43 -12.14 10.64 -9.84
N LEU A 44 -11.58 9.45 -9.94
CA LEU A 44 -11.16 8.68 -8.79
C LEU A 44 -10.06 9.41 -8.01
N LEU A 45 -9.08 9.96 -8.72
CA LEU A 45 -8.00 10.73 -8.11
C LEU A 45 -8.55 11.95 -7.38
N HIS A 46 -9.47 12.67 -8.02
CA HIS A 46 -10.05 13.86 -7.44
C HIS A 46 -10.84 13.52 -6.17
N LYS A 47 -11.66 12.48 -6.23
CA LYS A 47 -12.43 12.03 -5.08
C LYS A 47 -11.50 11.62 -3.94
N ALA A 48 -10.45 10.87 -4.24
CA ALA A 48 -9.51 10.42 -3.22
C ALA A 48 -8.82 11.60 -2.54
N GLN A 49 -8.42 12.60 -3.30
CA GLN A 49 -7.78 13.78 -2.74
C GLN A 49 -8.72 14.58 -1.86
N GLU A 50 -10.00 14.67 -2.22
CA GLU A 50 -10.99 15.44 -1.45
C GLU A 50 -11.42 14.74 -0.18
N THR A 51 -11.48 13.41 -0.17
CA THR A 51 -12.10 12.65 0.91
C THR A 51 -11.13 11.91 1.81
N ALA A 52 -9.92 11.61 1.36
CA ALA A 52 -8.94 10.97 2.22
C ALA A 52 -8.64 11.84 3.44
N PRO A 53 -8.55 11.26 4.63
CA PRO A 53 -8.25 12.04 5.84
C PRO A 53 -7.05 12.99 5.68
N ALA A 54 -5.99 12.56 5.00
CA ALA A 54 -4.81 13.40 4.80
C ALA A 54 -5.00 14.47 3.72
N ARG A 55 -6.12 14.42 2.96
CA ARG A 55 -6.41 15.36 1.88
C ARG A 55 -5.29 15.48 0.87
N SER A 56 -4.59 14.39 0.65
CA SER A 56 -3.43 14.36 -0.23
C SER A 56 -3.40 13.04 -0.98
N LEU A 57 -2.98 13.09 -2.25
CA LEU A 57 -2.78 11.87 -3.02
C LEU A 57 -1.43 11.26 -2.70
N VAL A 58 -1.38 9.94 -2.71
CA VAL A 58 -0.12 9.22 -2.58
C VAL A 58 0.69 9.40 -3.86
N SER A 59 2.00 9.54 -3.71
CA SER A 59 2.93 9.60 -4.83
C SER A 59 3.71 8.28 -4.95
N ILE A 60 4.35 8.08 -6.09
CA ILE A 60 5.24 6.93 -6.28
C ILE A 60 6.36 6.96 -5.24
N ASP A 61 6.88 8.16 -4.93
CA ASP A 61 7.92 8.30 -3.92
C ASP A 61 7.46 7.90 -2.53
N ASP A 62 6.22 8.21 -2.18
CA ASP A 62 5.66 7.79 -0.89
C ASP A 62 5.66 6.26 -0.78
N VAL A 63 5.25 5.57 -1.83
CA VAL A 63 5.25 4.11 -1.87
C VAL A 63 6.67 3.57 -1.78
N GLY A 64 7.59 4.18 -2.50
CA GLY A 64 9.00 3.77 -2.50
C GLY A 64 9.65 3.92 -1.14
N MET A 65 9.41 5.03 -0.45
CA MET A 65 9.98 5.26 0.87
C MET A 65 9.42 4.28 1.91
N ALA A 66 8.13 4.02 1.88
CA ALA A 66 7.52 3.05 2.79
C ALA A 66 8.05 1.65 2.54
N THR A 67 8.19 1.27 1.27
CA THR A 67 8.73 -0.02 0.88
C THR A 67 10.19 -0.17 1.34
N ALA A 68 10.98 0.87 1.16
CA ALA A 68 12.37 0.88 1.61
C ALA A 68 12.47 0.72 3.13
N PHE A 69 11.59 1.37 3.88
CA PHE A 69 11.56 1.21 5.33
C PHE A 69 11.28 -0.25 5.71
N LEU A 70 10.29 -0.87 5.07
CA LEU A 70 9.96 -2.26 5.37
C LEU A 70 11.12 -3.22 5.04
N ALA A 71 11.93 -2.88 4.06
CA ALA A 71 13.09 -3.70 3.69
C ALA A 71 14.29 -3.48 4.62
N HIS A 72 14.27 -2.41 5.42
CA HIS A 72 15.37 -2.07 6.30
C HIS A 72 15.35 -2.92 7.58
N ASP A 73 16.53 -3.10 8.18
CA ASP A 73 16.67 -3.86 9.43
C ASP A 73 15.84 -3.26 10.58
N ALA A 74 15.58 -1.95 10.54
CA ALA A 74 14.73 -1.30 11.52
C ALA A 74 13.32 -1.91 11.56
N ALA A 75 12.87 -2.52 10.47
CA ALA A 75 11.57 -3.15 10.37
C ALA A 75 11.63 -4.66 10.56
N ARG A 76 12.69 -5.18 11.15
CA ARG A 76 12.95 -6.64 11.24
C ARG A 76 11.87 -7.44 11.94
N LEU A 77 11.08 -6.82 12.80
CA LEU A 77 10.00 -7.51 13.52
C LEU A 77 8.62 -7.22 12.96
N ILE A 78 8.56 -6.59 11.78
CA ILE A 78 7.30 -6.31 11.09
C ILE A 78 7.16 -7.31 9.96
N THR A 79 6.13 -8.15 10.01
CA THR A 79 5.85 -9.12 8.95
C THR A 79 4.37 -9.51 8.99
N GLY A 80 3.85 -9.97 7.86
CA GLY A 80 2.46 -10.42 7.77
C GLY A 80 1.46 -9.29 7.66
N GLU A 81 1.90 -8.07 7.36
CA GLU A 81 1.04 -6.89 7.35
C GLU A 81 0.65 -6.46 5.94
N THR A 82 -0.51 -5.82 5.86
CA THR A 82 -0.89 -5.04 4.68
C THR A 82 -0.69 -3.58 5.06
N LEU A 83 0.20 -2.90 4.36
CA LEU A 83 0.51 -1.50 4.65
C LEU A 83 -0.24 -0.62 3.66
N TYR A 84 -1.16 0.19 4.19
CA TYR A 84 -1.91 1.14 3.39
C TYR A 84 -1.15 2.44 3.29
N ILE A 85 -0.98 2.94 2.06
CA ILE A 85 -0.30 4.20 1.79
C ILE A 85 -1.25 5.03 0.94
N ASP A 86 -2.27 5.57 1.57
CA ASP A 86 -3.39 6.20 0.85
C ASP A 86 -3.97 7.42 1.59
N GLY A 87 -3.22 7.96 2.54
CA GLY A 87 -3.70 9.09 3.31
C GLY A 87 -4.91 8.78 4.19
N GLY A 88 -5.17 7.52 4.43
CA GLY A 88 -6.30 7.08 5.23
C GLY A 88 -7.56 6.80 4.42
N TYR A 89 -7.48 6.85 3.09
CA TYR A 89 -8.67 6.68 2.25
C TYR A 89 -9.39 5.37 2.54
N HIS A 90 -8.65 4.30 2.85
CA HIS A 90 -9.24 2.97 3.07
C HIS A 90 -10.15 2.90 4.29
N ILE A 91 -10.03 3.83 5.23
CA ILE A 91 -10.86 3.77 6.45
C ILE A 91 -12.22 4.44 6.26
N ILE A 92 -12.40 5.20 5.18
CA ILE A 92 -13.64 5.94 4.94
C ILE A 92 -14.47 5.36 3.80
N ASP A 93 -13.97 4.38 3.10
CA ASP A 93 -14.66 3.83 1.91
C ASP A 93 -14.85 2.31 1.97
#